data_95405872a10def626d6a6fb3d3799f94
#
_entry.id   95405872a10def626d6a6fb3d3799f94
#
_cell.length_a   1.000
_cell.length_b   1.000
_cell.length_c   1.000
_cell.angle_alpha   90.00
_cell.angle_beta   90.00
_cell.angle_gamma   90.00
#
_symmetry.space_group_name_H-M   'P 1'
#
loop_
_entity.id
_entity.type
_entity.pdbx_description
1 polymer ?
#
loop_
_entity_poly.entity_id
_entity_poly.type
_entity_poly.pdbx_seq_one_letter_code
_entity_poly.pdbx_strand_id
1 'polypeptide(L)'
;MAPADRAGSDRQNQETETLGMASPRCHHWVIGDVHGCHEALFRLISVLPSEDHLVFCGDVINRGPDISACINLVWGLVDSGRATWLRGNHEQRLVESLQKGSAEDQQDLLAIETYRQLGDTLTRKWLHRLSKLP
;
A
#
# COMPACT_ATOMS: atom_id res chain seq x y z
N MET A 1 64.50 -30.02 -46.35
CA MET A 1 63.49 -30.55 -45.41
C MET A 1 63.26 -29.54 -44.34
N ALA A 2 62.15 -28.89 -44.41
CA ALA A 2 61.76 -27.89 -43.38
C ALA A 2 60.84 -28.54 -42.37
N PRO A 3 60.99 -28.27 -41.06
CA PRO A 3 60.07 -28.75 -40.08
C PRO A 3 58.89 -27.72 -40.01
N ALA A 4 57.66 -28.25 -39.87
CA ALA A 4 56.45 -27.53 -39.77
C ALA A 4 56.37 -26.80 -38.45
N ASP A 5 56.12 -25.48 -38.53
CA ASP A 5 55.70 -24.65 -37.40
C ASP A 5 54.26 -24.95 -37.01
N ARG A 6 54.08 -25.40 -35.79
CA ARG A 6 52.79 -25.49 -35.15
C ARG A 6 52.56 -24.18 -34.39
N ALA A 7 51.80 -23.27 -34.99
CA ALA A 7 51.24 -22.15 -34.28
C ALA A 7 50.11 -22.65 -33.37
N GLY A 8 50.38 -22.71 -32.08
CA GLY A 8 49.35 -22.89 -31.05
C GLY A 8 48.51 -21.62 -30.95
N SER A 9 47.26 -21.69 -31.34
CA SER A 9 46.29 -20.64 -31.09
C SER A 9 45.77 -20.81 -29.67
N ASP A 10 46.36 -20.06 -28.74
CA ASP A 10 45.76 -19.82 -27.45
C ASP A 10 44.50 -18.97 -27.64
N ARG A 11 43.39 -19.66 -27.76
CA ARG A 11 42.10 -19.02 -27.56
C ARG A 11 41.93 -18.81 -26.05
N GLN A 12 42.31 -17.64 -25.58
CA GLN A 12 41.89 -17.14 -24.29
C GLN A 12 40.37 -17.03 -24.33
N ASN A 13 39.69 -17.99 -23.70
CA ASN A 13 38.32 -17.83 -23.30
C ASN A 13 38.25 -16.66 -22.31
N GLN A 14 37.94 -15.48 -22.77
CA GLN A 14 37.43 -14.44 -21.93
C GLN A 14 36.03 -14.86 -21.53
N GLU A 15 35.92 -15.59 -20.43
CA GLU A 15 34.67 -15.68 -19.70
C GLU A 15 34.35 -14.27 -19.21
N THR A 16 33.50 -13.58 -19.97
CA THR A 16 32.82 -12.40 -19.48
C THR A 16 31.95 -12.89 -18.33
N GLU A 17 32.46 -12.77 -17.10
CA GLU A 17 31.67 -12.81 -15.91
C GLU A 17 30.61 -11.72 -16.05
N THR A 18 29.43 -12.11 -16.48
CA THR A 18 28.26 -11.28 -16.34
C THR A 18 28.06 -11.12 -14.83
N LEU A 19 28.56 -10.01 -14.28
CA LEU A 19 28.20 -9.58 -12.95
C LEU A 19 26.68 -9.57 -12.92
N GLY A 20 26.11 -10.61 -12.34
CA GLY A 20 24.67 -10.70 -12.10
C GLY A 20 24.30 -9.51 -11.24
N MET A 21 23.70 -8.48 -11.85
CA MET A 21 23.07 -7.40 -11.10
C MET A 21 22.01 -8.07 -10.23
N ALA A 22 22.27 -8.13 -8.92
CA ALA A 22 21.27 -8.57 -7.96
C ALA A 22 20.01 -7.75 -8.21
N SER A 23 18.87 -8.42 -8.47
CA SER A 23 17.59 -7.72 -8.58
C SER A 23 17.42 -6.81 -7.39
N PRO A 24 17.02 -5.54 -7.58
CA PRO A 24 16.83 -4.63 -6.47
C PRO A 24 15.89 -5.30 -5.47
N ARG A 25 16.32 -5.41 -4.21
CA ARG A 25 15.50 -6.01 -3.16
C ARG A 25 14.35 -5.07 -2.89
N CYS A 26 13.14 -5.48 -3.24
CA CYS A 26 11.93 -4.78 -2.85
C CYS A 26 11.72 -4.97 -1.34
N HIS A 27 11.68 -3.88 -0.61
CA HIS A 27 11.41 -3.91 0.83
C HIS A 27 9.91 -3.76 1.08
N HIS A 28 9.48 -4.24 2.24
CA HIS A 28 8.13 -4.05 2.73
C HIS A 28 8.17 -3.10 3.92
N TRP A 29 7.38 -2.04 3.84
CA TRP A 29 7.23 -1.07 4.93
C TRP A 29 5.87 -1.27 5.57
N VAL A 30 5.87 -1.54 6.86
CA VAL A 30 4.63 -1.70 7.64
C VAL A 30 4.28 -0.37 8.25
N ILE A 31 3.08 0.12 7.92
CA ILE A 31 2.56 1.41 8.39
C ILE A 31 1.42 1.13 9.38
N GLY A 32 1.58 1.61 10.59
CA GLY A 32 0.56 1.53 11.64
C GLY A 32 -0.60 2.50 11.42
N ASP A 33 -1.24 2.89 12.51
CA ASP A 33 -2.41 3.75 12.50
C ASP A 33 -2.15 5.09 11.79
N VAL A 34 -2.99 5.43 10.83
CA VAL A 34 -2.92 6.68 10.06
C VAL A 34 -3.93 7.71 10.56
N HIS A 35 -5.14 7.26 10.85
CA HIS A 35 -6.22 8.07 11.42
C HIS A 35 -6.40 9.46 10.78
N GLY A 36 -6.51 9.51 9.46
CA GLY A 36 -6.80 10.76 8.76
C GLY A 36 -5.65 11.78 8.73
N CYS A 37 -4.44 11.42 9.15
CA CYS A 37 -3.27 12.29 9.13
C CYS A 37 -2.60 12.30 7.75
N HIS A 38 -3.29 12.87 6.76
CA HIS A 38 -2.88 12.84 5.36
C HIS A 38 -1.50 13.47 5.12
N GLU A 39 -1.22 14.64 5.68
CA GLU A 39 0.06 15.31 5.43
C GLU A 39 1.26 14.49 5.93
N ALA A 40 1.16 13.93 7.13
CA ALA A 40 2.20 13.08 7.68
C ALA A 40 2.40 11.81 6.84
N LEU A 41 1.31 11.18 6.42
CA LEU A 41 1.35 10.01 5.55
C LEU A 41 1.97 10.34 4.20
N PHE A 42 1.56 11.42 3.57
CA PHE A 42 2.09 11.86 2.27
C PHE A 42 3.59 12.12 2.34
N ARG A 43 4.06 12.81 3.38
CA ARG A 43 5.50 13.04 3.60
C ARG A 43 6.27 11.74 3.78
N LEU A 44 5.75 10.81 4.58
CA LEU A 44 6.38 9.49 4.78
C LEU A 44 6.52 8.75 3.45
N ILE A 45 5.45 8.64 2.68
CA ILE A 45 5.45 7.94 1.40
C ILE A 45 6.40 8.59 0.40
N SER A 46 6.55 9.92 0.43
CA SER A 46 7.42 10.66 -0.48
C SER A 46 8.91 10.37 -0.28
N VAL A 47 9.32 9.92 0.89
CA VAL A 47 10.73 9.57 1.18
C VAL A 47 11.02 8.08 1.04
N LEU A 48 9.99 7.24 0.89
CA LEU A 48 10.16 5.80 0.69
C LEU A 48 10.37 5.49 -0.80
N PRO A 49 11.25 4.53 -1.12
CA PRO A 49 11.47 4.11 -2.51
C PRO A 49 10.16 3.69 -3.19
N SER A 50 9.98 4.12 -4.44
CA SER A 50 8.73 3.87 -5.19
C SER A 50 8.51 2.40 -5.54
N GLU A 51 9.57 1.62 -5.60
CA GLU A 51 9.57 0.17 -5.84
C GLU A 51 9.22 -0.66 -4.62
N ASP A 52 9.30 -0.08 -3.43
CA ASP A 52 9.01 -0.78 -2.19
C ASP A 52 7.49 -0.92 -1.96
N HIS A 53 7.09 -2.03 -1.37
CA HIS A 53 5.69 -2.32 -1.07
C HIS A 53 5.31 -1.82 0.32
N LEU A 54 4.12 -1.24 0.43
CA LEU A 54 3.58 -0.69 1.67
C LEU A 54 2.49 -1.61 2.22
N VAL A 55 2.51 -1.88 3.52
CA VAL A 55 1.46 -2.65 4.20
C VAL A 55 0.84 -1.77 5.28
N PHE A 56 -0.39 -1.33 5.05
CA PHE A 56 -1.18 -0.60 6.05
C PHE A 56 -1.87 -1.59 6.98
N CYS A 57 -1.61 -1.49 8.28
CA CYS A 57 -2.17 -2.40 9.30
C CYS A 57 -3.63 -2.09 9.66
N GLY A 58 -4.31 -1.24 8.89
CA GLY A 58 -5.64 -0.75 9.17
C GLY A 58 -5.62 0.58 9.92
N ASP A 59 -6.79 0.99 10.41
CA ASP A 59 -6.99 2.24 11.14
C ASP A 59 -6.51 3.47 10.36
N VAL A 60 -6.81 3.49 9.06
CA VAL A 60 -6.55 4.63 8.16
C VAL A 60 -7.55 5.75 8.43
N ILE A 61 -8.77 5.39 8.81
CA ILE A 61 -9.91 6.26 9.02
C ILE A 61 -10.06 6.72 10.48
N ASN A 62 -10.96 7.67 10.70
CA ASN A 62 -11.30 8.30 11.98
C ASN A 62 -10.19 9.17 12.58
N ARG A 63 -10.57 10.01 13.53
CA ARG A 63 -9.77 10.90 14.40
C ARG A 63 -9.09 12.08 13.73
N GLY A 64 -8.38 11.90 12.63
CA GLY A 64 -7.55 12.95 12.05
C GLY A 64 -8.31 13.94 11.15
N PRO A 65 -7.63 15.00 10.68
CA PRO A 65 -8.28 16.11 10.04
C PRO A 65 -8.73 15.86 8.60
N ASP A 66 -8.11 14.92 7.89
CA ASP A 66 -8.37 14.72 6.46
C ASP A 66 -8.50 13.24 6.09
N ILE A 67 -9.59 12.64 6.50
CA ILE A 67 -9.89 11.23 6.27
C ILE A 67 -10.10 10.94 4.79
N SER A 68 -10.75 11.84 4.06
CA SER A 68 -11.03 11.67 2.63
C SER A 68 -9.73 11.60 1.82
N ALA A 69 -8.79 12.49 2.08
CA ALA A 69 -7.49 12.48 1.40
C ALA A 69 -6.66 11.23 1.75
N CYS A 70 -6.70 10.76 3.01
CA CYS A 70 -6.07 9.51 3.39
C CYS A 70 -6.64 8.31 2.64
N ILE A 71 -7.97 8.17 2.59
CA ILE A 71 -8.64 7.09 1.87
C ILE A 71 -8.26 7.10 0.39
N ASN A 72 -8.31 8.26 -0.26
CA ASN A 72 -7.95 8.39 -1.67
C ASN A 72 -6.49 8.05 -1.94
N LEU A 73 -5.58 8.51 -1.07
CA LEU A 73 -4.15 8.20 -1.19
C LEU A 73 -3.88 6.70 -1.04
N VAL A 74 -4.42 6.08 -0.01
CA VAL A 74 -4.21 4.65 0.26
C VAL A 74 -4.84 3.79 -0.83
N TRP A 75 -6.07 4.09 -1.28
CA TRP A 75 -6.67 3.37 -2.42
C TRP A 75 -5.87 3.55 -3.71
N GLY A 76 -5.32 4.72 -3.98
CA GLY A 76 -4.46 4.94 -5.14
C GLY A 76 -3.22 4.04 -5.10
N LEU A 77 -2.61 3.88 -3.94
CA LEU A 77 -1.47 2.98 -3.75
C LEU A 77 -1.86 1.50 -3.90
N VAL A 78 -3.01 1.09 -3.37
CA VAL A 78 -3.53 -0.28 -3.52
C VAL A 78 -3.85 -0.57 -4.98
N ASP A 79 -4.53 0.33 -5.67
CA ASP A 79 -4.92 0.18 -7.08
C ASP A 79 -3.71 0.13 -8.01
N SER A 80 -2.62 0.81 -7.67
CA SER A 80 -1.36 0.73 -8.41
C SER A 80 -0.51 -0.52 -8.10
N GLY A 81 -0.94 -1.36 -7.17
CA GLY A 81 -0.19 -2.54 -6.72
C GLY A 81 0.94 -2.25 -5.74
N ARG A 82 1.12 -0.98 -5.33
CA ARG A 82 2.18 -0.58 -4.40
C ARG A 82 1.85 -0.85 -2.94
N ALA A 83 0.59 -1.03 -2.59
CA ALA A 83 0.20 -1.22 -1.20
C ALA A 83 -0.82 -2.35 -1.00
N THR A 84 -0.81 -2.86 0.22
CA THR A 84 -1.87 -3.70 0.79
C THR A 84 -2.47 -2.98 1.97
N TRP A 85 -3.79 -2.91 2.03
CA TRP A 85 -4.51 -2.33 3.16
C TRP A 85 -5.23 -3.45 3.92
N LEU A 86 -4.82 -3.70 5.16
CA LEU A 86 -5.46 -4.65 6.06
C LEU A 86 -6.59 -3.97 6.82
N ARG A 87 -7.63 -4.72 7.15
CA ARG A 87 -8.77 -4.18 7.89
C ARG A 87 -8.41 -3.98 9.38
N GLY A 88 -8.42 -2.73 9.83
CA GLY A 88 -8.34 -2.39 11.24
C GLY A 88 -9.70 -2.45 11.96
N ASN A 89 -9.69 -2.27 13.27
CA ASN A 89 -10.92 -2.24 14.06
C ASN A 89 -11.80 -1.02 13.74
N HIS A 90 -11.23 0.09 13.34
CA HIS A 90 -11.99 1.27 12.92
C HIS A 90 -12.74 1.04 11.61
N GLU A 91 -12.11 0.44 10.59
CA GLU A 91 -12.76 0.04 9.35
C GLU A 91 -13.87 -0.98 9.61
N GLN A 92 -13.58 -1.98 10.44
CA GLN A 92 -14.56 -3.01 10.81
C GLN A 92 -15.81 -2.40 11.45
N ARG A 93 -15.62 -1.51 12.42
CA ARG A 93 -16.74 -0.83 13.09
C ARG A 93 -17.60 0.00 12.12
N LEU A 94 -16.97 0.72 11.19
CA LEU A 94 -17.69 1.50 10.20
C LEU A 94 -18.51 0.59 9.28
N VAL A 95 -17.93 -0.49 8.80
CA VAL A 95 -18.62 -1.47 7.92
C VAL A 95 -19.82 -2.08 8.64
N GLU A 96 -19.64 -2.53 9.87
CA GLU A 96 -20.72 -3.12 10.67
C GLU A 96 -21.87 -2.14 10.92
N SER A 97 -21.55 -0.90 11.28
CA SER A 97 -22.56 0.14 11.53
C SER A 97 -23.35 0.53 10.27
N LEU A 98 -22.70 0.52 9.10
CA LEU A 98 -23.38 0.78 7.82
C LEU A 98 -24.27 -0.38 7.35
N GLN A 99 -23.94 -1.61 7.73
CA GLN A 99 -24.67 -2.81 7.31
C GLN A 99 -25.89 -3.12 8.18
N LYS A 100 -25.86 -2.76 9.45
CA LYS A 100 -26.92 -3.15 10.40
C LYS A 100 -28.26 -2.47 10.19
N GLY A 101 -28.29 -1.19 9.89
CA GLY A 101 -29.51 -0.47 9.44
C GLY A 101 -30.62 -0.25 10.48
N SER A 102 -30.37 -0.45 11.79
CA SER A 102 -31.32 -0.10 12.86
C SER A 102 -31.23 1.36 13.31
N ALA A 103 -32.25 1.85 14.04
CA ALA A 103 -32.25 3.23 14.54
C ALA A 103 -31.15 3.49 15.59
N GLU A 104 -30.81 2.49 16.38
CA GLU A 104 -29.71 2.56 17.34
C GLU A 104 -28.35 2.60 16.62
N ASP A 105 -28.22 1.85 15.55
CA ASP A 105 -27.03 1.83 14.71
C ASP A 105 -26.79 3.17 13.97
N GLN A 106 -27.85 3.96 13.70
CA GLN A 106 -27.70 5.31 13.14
C GLN A 106 -27.03 6.27 14.10
N GLN A 107 -27.32 6.20 15.40
CA GLN A 107 -26.65 7.02 16.41
C GLN A 107 -25.15 6.63 16.52
N ASP A 108 -24.86 5.33 16.51
CA ASP A 108 -23.49 4.84 16.49
C ASP A 108 -22.74 5.29 15.24
N LEU A 109 -23.41 5.29 14.09
CA LEU A 109 -22.84 5.74 12.83
C LEU A 109 -22.47 7.22 12.86
N LEU A 110 -23.37 8.06 13.40
CA LEU A 110 -23.12 9.51 13.55
C LEU A 110 -21.97 9.81 14.53
N ALA A 111 -21.65 8.88 15.45
CA ALA A 111 -20.52 9.00 16.35
C ALA A 111 -19.18 8.65 15.68
N ILE A 112 -19.20 8.05 14.49
CA ILE A 112 -17.99 7.69 13.75
C ILE A 112 -17.51 8.90 12.95
N GLU A 113 -16.30 9.35 13.25
CA GLU A 113 -15.73 10.57 12.66
C GLU A 113 -15.67 10.54 11.13
N THR A 114 -15.33 9.38 10.54
CA THR A 114 -15.32 9.22 9.07
C THR A 114 -16.66 9.50 8.44
N TYR A 115 -17.75 8.99 9.03
CA TYR A 115 -19.09 9.24 8.53
C TYR A 115 -19.48 10.70 8.70
N ARG A 116 -19.10 11.33 9.80
CA ARG A 116 -19.34 12.76 10.04
C ARG A 116 -18.63 13.66 9.03
N GLN A 117 -17.37 13.35 8.68
CA GLN A 117 -16.60 14.13 7.71
C GLN A 117 -17.06 13.91 6.27
N LEU A 118 -17.33 12.67 5.89
CA LEU A 118 -17.63 12.31 4.51
C LEU A 118 -19.12 12.39 4.15
N GLY A 119 -20.01 12.25 5.12
CA GLY A 119 -21.45 12.11 4.91
C GLY A 119 -21.85 10.74 4.35
N ASP A 120 -23.14 10.50 4.21
CA ASP A 120 -23.70 9.19 3.82
C ASP A 120 -23.26 8.74 2.44
N THR A 121 -23.35 9.63 1.46
CA THR A 121 -23.06 9.26 0.04
C THR A 121 -21.63 8.82 -0.17
N LEU A 122 -20.63 9.56 0.34
CA LEU A 122 -19.22 9.22 0.16
C LEU A 122 -18.83 8.02 0.99
N THR A 123 -19.35 7.88 2.21
CA THR A 123 -19.04 6.74 3.07
C THR A 123 -19.60 5.46 2.46
N ARG A 124 -20.82 5.46 1.93
CA ARG A 124 -21.40 4.29 1.25
C ARG A 124 -20.70 3.94 -0.05
N LYS A 125 -20.15 4.93 -0.76
CA LYS A 125 -19.32 4.69 -1.94
C LYS A 125 -18.13 3.75 -1.63
N TRP A 126 -17.53 3.88 -0.46
CA TRP A 126 -16.40 3.08 -0.04
C TRP A 126 -16.76 1.76 0.65
N LEU A 127 -18.02 1.61 1.09
CA LEU A 127 -18.46 0.46 1.88
C LEU A 127 -18.08 -0.88 1.26
N HIS A 128 -18.31 -1.05 -0.03
CA HIS A 128 -18.01 -2.29 -0.73
C HIS A 128 -16.51 -2.64 -0.69
N ARG A 129 -15.64 -1.64 -0.87
CA ARG A 129 -14.19 -1.85 -0.81
C ARG A 129 -13.72 -2.10 0.61
N LEU A 130 -14.20 -1.32 1.57
CA LEU A 130 -13.87 -1.49 2.99
C LEU A 130 -14.31 -2.86 3.51
N SER A 131 -15.47 -3.35 3.11
CA SER A 131 -15.99 -4.66 3.53
C SER A 131 -15.20 -5.85 2.97
N LYS A 132 -14.39 -5.63 1.95
CA LYS A 132 -13.54 -6.66 1.32
C LYS A 132 -12.07 -6.58 1.73
N LEU A 133 -11.69 -5.65 2.58
CA LEU A 133 -10.34 -5.59 3.11
C LEU A 133 -9.99 -6.88 3.85
N PRO A 134 -8.79 -7.44 3.63
CA PRO A 134 -8.32 -8.62 4.34
C PRO A 134 -8.14 -8.39 5.84
#